data_3a3fff92dd404e6ef51c342aa9c7786e
#
_entry.id   3a3fff92dd404e6ef51c342aa9c7786e
#
_cell.length_a   1.000
_cell.length_b   1.000
_cell.length_c   1.000
_cell.angle_alpha   90.00
_cell.angle_beta   90.00
_cell.angle_gamma   90.00
#
_symmetry.space_group_name_H-M   'P 1'
#
loop_
_entity.id
_entity.type
_entity.pdbx_description
1 polymer ?
#
loop_
_entity_poly.entity_id
_entity_poly.type
_entity_poly.pdbx_seq_one_letter_code
_entity_poly.pdbx_strand_id
1 'polypeptide(L)'
;MKKVILIVATIILNITTMNAQNQPYLTLNNGVKMPQFGLGVYSIPAGETTYNSVLAALKAGYRHIDTAHAYGNERSVGQAVKDSGIPRDSIWITSKLWPNEYGEEITPIQLDKMLERLGLEYLDLVYLHQPLRDYNGGWKALEAALEAGKVRAIGISDFDFNDELFESIVVPAKVKPQMFQIECHPYAHSGEHRSFRL
;
A
#
# COMPACT_ATOMS: atom_id res chain seq x y z
N MET A 1 38.58 -5.28 59.23
CA MET A 1 38.33 -4.51 57.98
C MET A 1 37.46 -5.33 57.05
N LYS A 2 36.16 -5.01 56.94
CA LYS A 2 35.20 -5.74 56.08
C LYS A 2 35.30 -5.17 54.67
N LYS A 3 35.68 -5.99 53.70
CA LYS A 3 35.64 -5.63 52.25
C LYS A 3 34.19 -5.65 51.79
N VAL A 4 33.68 -4.50 51.41
CA VAL A 4 32.38 -4.37 50.72
C VAL A 4 32.62 -4.67 49.24
N ILE A 5 32.07 -5.77 48.76
CA ILE A 5 32.07 -6.10 47.35
C ILE A 5 30.88 -5.39 46.72
N LEU A 6 31.16 -4.37 45.91
CA LEU A 6 30.14 -3.65 45.12
C LEU A 6 29.84 -4.49 43.86
N ILE A 7 28.70 -5.18 43.83
CA ILE A 7 28.22 -5.86 42.66
C ILE A 7 27.50 -4.80 41.79
N VAL A 8 28.15 -4.33 40.75
CA VAL A 8 27.52 -3.52 39.70
C VAL A 8 26.75 -4.47 38.78
N ALA A 9 25.46 -4.57 39.01
CA ALA A 9 24.57 -5.27 38.06
C ALA A 9 24.40 -4.40 36.79
N THR A 10 25.14 -4.75 35.74
CA THR A 10 24.93 -4.15 34.45
C THR A 10 23.64 -4.71 33.84
N ILE A 11 22.54 -3.98 34.00
CA ILE A 11 21.30 -4.28 33.26
C ILE A 11 21.57 -3.94 31.81
N ILE A 12 21.89 -4.97 30.99
CA ILE A 12 21.90 -4.85 29.53
C ILE A 12 20.44 -4.76 29.13
N LEU A 13 19.94 -3.55 28.97
CA LEU A 13 18.66 -3.29 28.32
C LEU A 13 18.82 -3.69 26.86
N ASN A 14 18.39 -4.88 26.51
CA ASN A 14 18.23 -5.29 25.12
C ASN A 14 17.10 -4.43 24.52
N ILE A 15 17.45 -3.23 24.08
CA ILE A 15 16.63 -2.48 23.14
C ILE A 15 16.75 -3.27 21.85
N THR A 16 15.80 -4.17 21.61
CA THR A 16 15.55 -4.70 20.27
C THR A 16 15.12 -3.50 19.44
N THR A 17 16.10 -2.82 18.83
CA THR A 17 15.80 -1.94 17.72
C THR A 17 15.03 -2.79 16.73
N MET A 18 13.77 -2.47 16.51
CA MET A 18 13.01 -3.06 15.40
C MET A 18 13.76 -2.66 14.13
N ASN A 19 14.69 -3.51 13.72
CA ASN A 19 15.37 -3.35 12.46
C ASN A 19 14.32 -3.50 11.37
N ALA A 20 14.29 -2.58 10.44
CA ALA A 20 13.47 -2.62 9.24
C ALA A 20 13.52 -3.98 8.51
N GLN A 21 14.61 -4.71 8.69
CA GLN A 21 14.80 -6.07 8.15
C GLN A 21 13.89 -7.13 8.80
N ASN A 22 13.26 -6.84 9.93
CA ASN A 22 12.35 -7.75 10.66
C ASN A 22 10.88 -7.35 10.53
N GLN A 23 10.52 -6.50 9.58
CA GLN A 23 9.11 -6.22 9.32
C GLN A 23 8.42 -7.50 8.82
N PRO A 24 7.27 -7.91 9.43
CA PRO A 24 6.53 -9.08 8.95
C PRO A 24 5.97 -8.85 7.55
N TYR A 25 5.90 -9.93 6.78
CA TYR A 25 5.35 -9.94 5.42
C TYR A 25 4.14 -10.86 5.34
N LEU A 26 3.18 -10.45 4.54
CA LEU A 26 2.08 -11.29 4.08
C LEU A 26 2.44 -11.86 2.71
N THR A 27 2.11 -13.13 2.48
CA THR A 27 2.17 -13.72 1.14
C THR A 27 0.81 -13.62 0.49
N LEU A 28 0.72 -12.86 -0.60
CA LEU A 28 -0.51 -12.67 -1.36
C LEU A 28 -0.88 -13.95 -2.13
N ASN A 29 -2.12 -14.06 -2.62
CA ASN A 29 -2.60 -15.24 -3.36
C ASN A 29 -1.84 -15.50 -4.68
N ASN A 30 -1.09 -14.52 -5.19
CA ASN A 30 -0.19 -14.67 -6.34
C ASN A 30 1.27 -14.97 -5.94
N GLY A 31 1.54 -15.25 -4.66
CA GLY A 31 2.86 -15.58 -4.14
C GLY A 31 3.77 -14.38 -3.84
N VAL A 32 3.37 -13.17 -4.17
CA VAL A 32 4.17 -11.96 -3.90
C VAL A 32 4.14 -11.63 -2.42
N LYS A 33 5.29 -11.26 -1.85
CA LYS A 33 5.40 -10.86 -0.44
C LYS A 33 5.20 -9.36 -0.30
N MET A 34 4.24 -8.97 0.53
CA MET A 34 3.90 -7.58 0.85
C MET A 34 4.25 -7.27 2.30
N PRO A 35 4.92 -6.14 2.60
CA PRO A 35 5.13 -5.72 3.99
C PRO A 35 3.80 -5.49 4.71
N GLN A 36 3.65 -6.06 5.90
CA GLN A 36 2.39 -6.03 6.65
C GLN A 36 2.02 -4.63 7.16
N PHE A 37 3.03 -3.83 7.53
CA PHE A 37 2.81 -2.47 8.00
C PHE A 37 3.23 -1.45 6.96
N GLY A 38 2.39 -0.41 6.77
CA GLY A 38 2.63 0.67 5.84
C GLY A 38 2.27 2.03 6.41
N LEU A 39 2.81 3.09 5.81
CA LEU A 39 2.37 4.46 6.03
C LEU A 39 1.36 4.84 4.95
N GLY A 40 0.11 5.16 5.34
CA GLY A 40 -0.85 5.85 4.48
C GLY A 40 -0.63 7.36 4.53
N VAL A 41 -0.69 8.01 3.36
CA VAL A 41 -0.51 9.46 3.24
C VAL A 41 -1.80 10.21 2.88
N TYR A 42 -2.95 9.61 3.12
CA TYR A 42 -4.23 10.29 2.98
C TYR A 42 -4.29 11.53 3.89
N SER A 43 -4.87 12.62 3.39
CA SER A 43 -4.97 13.92 4.08
C SER A 43 -3.64 14.57 4.51
N ILE A 44 -2.49 14.04 4.05
CA ILE A 44 -1.20 14.74 4.21
C ILE A 44 -1.03 15.67 3.00
N PRO A 45 -0.84 16.99 3.22
CA PRO A 45 -0.66 17.95 2.12
C PRO A 45 0.51 17.58 1.23
N ALA A 46 0.33 17.73 -0.10
CA ALA A 46 1.40 17.55 -1.07
C ALA A 46 2.58 18.51 -0.81
N GLY A 47 3.73 18.19 -1.35
CA GLY A 47 4.96 18.97 -1.16
C GLY A 47 5.78 18.49 0.01
N GLU A 48 6.39 19.43 0.73
CA GLU A 48 7.38 19.15 1.77
C GLU A 48 6.83 18.28 2.92
N THR A 49 5.57 18.47 3.29
CA THR A 49 4.95 17.71 4.39
C THR A 49 4.88 16.22 4.07
N THR A 50 4.35 15.84 2.90
CA THR A 50 4.32 14.42 2.47
C THR A 50 5.73 13.89 2.28
N TYR A 51 6.60 14.65 1.62
CA TYR A 51 7.98 14.25 1.39
C TYR A 51 8.71 13.91 2.70
N ASN A 52 8.67 14.81 3.68
CA ASN A 52 9.33 14.60 4.98
C ASN A 52 8.69 13.44 5.77
N SER A 53 7.37 13.28 5.72
CA SER A 53 6.66 12.17 6.39
C SER A 53 7.09 10.81 5.84
N VAL A 54 7.17 10.69 4.51
CA VAL A 54 7.60 9.45 3.84
C VAL A 54 9.07 9.15 4.15
N LEU A 55 9.96 10.15 4.07
CA LEU A 55 11.38 9.95 4.42
C LEU A 55 11.55 9.52 5.87
N ALA A 56 10.81 10.13 6.80
CA ALA A 56 10.86 9.78 8.21
C ALA A 56 10.40 8.33 8.43
N ALA A 57 9.31 7.91 7.79
CA ALA A 57 8.81 6.54 7.87
C ALA A 57 9.83 5.53 7.31
N LEU A 58 10.42 5.80 6.13
CA LEU A 58 11.43 4.95 5.52
C LEU A 58 12.68 4.83 6.41
N LYS A 59 13.12 5.94 7.04
CA LYS A 59 14.22 5.95 8.01
C LYS A 59 13.88 5.17 9.28
N ALA A 60 12.61 5.25 9.74
CA ALA A 60 12.12 4.50 10.89
C ALA A 60 11.92 3.00 10.59
N GLY A 61 12.08 2.58 9.33
CA GLY A 61 12.03 1.18 8.94
C GLY A 61 10.76 0.75 8.24
N TYR A 62 9.82 1.61 7.99
CA TYR A 62 8.70 1.29 7.10
C TYR A 62 9.21 0.93 5.70
N ARG A 63 8.54 -0.02 5.06
CA ARG A 63 8.85 -0.47 3.71
C ARG A 63 7.62 -0.53 2.81
N HIS A 64 6.48 -0.02 3.29
CA HIS A 64 5.25 0.11 2.51
C HIS A 64 4.72 1.53 2.66
N ILE A 65 4.49 2.19 1.53
CA ILE A 65 3.87 3.52 1.43
C ILE A 65 2.61 3.39 0.59
N ASP A 66 1.48 3.86 1.13
CA ASP A 66 0.17 3.85 0.48
C ASP A 66 -0.27 5.29 0.18
N THR A 67 -0.43 5.57 -1.11
CA THR A 67 -0.95 6.84 -1.63
C THR A 67 -2.15 6.60 -2.56
N ALA A 68 -2.62 7.61 -3.24
CA ALA A 68 -3.63 7.53 -4.30
C ALA A 68 -3.55 8.76 -5.21
N HIS A 69 -4.04 8.63 -6.45
CA HIS A 69 -4.19 9.79 -7.34
C HIS A 69 -5.03 10.91 -6.69
N ALA A 70 -6.14 10.53 -6.06
CA ALA A 70 -7.04 11.48 -5.40
C ALA A 70 -6.39 12.30 -4.26
N TYR A 71 -5.27 11.84 -3.69
CA TYR A 71 -4.59 12.55 -2.61
C TYR A 71 -3.73 13.71 -3.13
N GLY A 72 -3.40 13.72 -4.43
CA GLY A 72 -2.62 14.78 -5.08
C GLY A 72 -1.15 14.82 -4.66
N ASN A 73 -0.66 13.83 -3.89
CA ASN A 73 0.67 13.86 -3.28
C ASN A 73 1.66 12.82 -3.83
N GLU A 74 1.30 12.09 -4.90
CA GLU A 74 2.13 11.04 -5.50
C GLU A 74 3.54 11.51 -5.87
N ARG A 75 3.70 12.76 -6.41
CA ARG A 75 5.02 13.31 -6.75
C ARG A 75 5.93 13.45 -5.53
N SER A 76 5.36 13.85 -4.39
CA SER A 76 6.11 13.98 -3.13
C SER A 76 6.52 12.61 -2.57
N VAL A 77 5.64 11.62 -2.71
CA VAL A 77 5.94 10.22 -2.35
C VAL A 77 7.10 9.69 -3.21
N GLY A 78 6.99 9.82 -4.53
CA GLY A 78 8.01 9.34 -5.46
C GLY A 78 9.38 9.99 -5.23
N GLN A 79 9.40 11.32 -5.00
CA GLN A 79 10.64 12.03 -4.68
C GLN A 79 11.26 11.53 -3.37
N ALA A 80 10.46 11.34 -2.31
CA ALA A 80 10.96 10.81 -1.04
C ALA A 80 11.51 9.39 -1.17
N VAL A 81 10.85 8.52 -1.95
CA VAL A 81 11.33 7.17 -2.25
C VAL A 81 12.68 7.22 -2.93
N LYS A 82 12.82 8.05 -3.96
CA LYS A 82 14.09 8.25 -4.70
C LYS A 82 15.21 8.73 -3.77
N ASP A 83 14.94 9.74 -2.95
CA ASP A 83 15.94 10.39 -2.09
C ASP A 83 16.24 9.57 -0.82
N SER A 84 15.44 8.56 -0.52
CA SER A 84 15.68 7.65 0.63
C SER A 84 16.97 6.86 0.51
N GLY A 85 17.48 6.64 -0.72
CA GLY A 85 18.62 5.79 -1.01
C GLY A 85 18.37 4.29 -0.78
N ILE A 86 17.14 3.89 -0.45
CA ILE A 86 16.75 2.49 -0.27
C ILE A 86 16.49 1.90 -1.67
N PRO A 87 17.01 0.68 -1.98
CA PRO A 87 16.71 0.03 -3.25
C PRO A 87 15.20 -0.07 -3.51
N ARG A 88 14.77 0.23 -4.75
CA ARG A 88 13.35 0.27 -5.13
C ARG A 88 12.61 -1.04 -4.86
N ASP A 89 13.26 -2.17 -5.07
CA ASP A 89 12.73 -3.52 -4.83
C ASP A 89 12.54 -3.85 -3.33
N SER A 90 13.14 -3.04 -2.47
CA SER A 90 13.00 -3.13 -1.01
C SER A 90 11.87 -2.25 -0.45
N ILE A 91 11.19 -1.48 -1.30
CA ILE A 91 10.07 -0.62 -0.92
C ILE A 91 8.83 -1.06 -1.68
N TRP A 92 7.72 -1.22 -0.96
CA TRP A 92 6.41 -1.49 -1.52
C TRP A 92 5.64 -0.18 -1.69
N ILE A 93 5.24 0.14 -2.92
CA ILE A 93 4.46 1.34 -3.23
C ILE A 93 3.07 0.92 -3.70
N THR A 94 2.08 1.41 -2.99
CA THR A 94 0.65 1.28 -3.32
C THR A 94 0.11 2.61 -3.79
N SER A 95 -0.65 2.61 -4.89
CA SER A 95 -1.48 3.75 -5.29
C SER A 95 -2.85 3.27 -5.75
N LYS A 96 -3.76 4.22 -6.03
CA LYS A 96 -5.16 3.93 -6.35
C LYS A 96 -5.62 4.79 -7.52
N LEU A 97 -6.30 4.16 -8.47
CA LEU A 97 -7.01 4.85 -9.55
C LEU A 97 -8.33 5.43 -9.01
N TRP A 98 -8.67 6.63 -9.41
CA TRP A 98 -9.96 7.24 -9.07
C TRP A 98 -11.05 6.81 -10.06
N PRO A 99 -12.34 6.79 -9.71
CA PRO A 99 -13.40 6.26 -10.58
C PRO A 99 -13.50 6.85 -12.00
N ASN A 100 -13.11 8.10 -12.20
CA ASN A 100 -13.08 8.70 -13.54
C ASN A 100 -11.89 8.24 -14.43
N GLU A 101 -11.04 7.39 -13.89
CA GLU A 101 -9.88 6.80 -14.56
C GLU A 101 -10.11 5.32 -14.93
N TYR A 102 -11.33 4.80 -14.68
CA TYR A 102 -11.68 3.41 -14.97
C TYR A 102 -12.17 3.24 -16.42
N GLY A 103 -11.88 2.07 -16.97
CA GLY A 103 -12.25 1.63 -18.31
C GLY A 103 -11.10 0.93 -19.01
N GLU A 104 -11.40 0.03 -19.94
CA GLU A 104 -10.38 -0.78 -20.62
C GLU A 104 -9.39 0.09 -21.41
N GLU A 105 -9.85 1.21 -22.00
CA GLU A 105 -9.00 2.13 -22.77
C GLU A 105 -8.35 3.23 -21.92
N ILE A 106 -9.03 3.70 -20.88
CA ILE A 106 -8.59 4.85 -20.08
C ILE A 106 -7.59 4.43 -19.01
N THR A 107 -7.84 3.32 -18.33
CA THR A 107 -7.01 2.85 -17.19
C THR A 107 -5.53 2.67 -17.56
N PRO A 108 -5.15 2.10 -18.72
CA PRO A 108 -3.72 1.99 -19.07
C PRO A 108 -3.02 3.34 -19.17
N ILE A 109 -3.71 4.34 -19.75
CA ILE A 109 -3.17 5.71 -19.87
C ILE A 109 -3.00 6.36 -18.50
N GLN A 110 -3.97 6.17 -17.61
CA GLN A 110 -3.92 6.75 -16.28
C GLN A 110 -2.87 6.06 -15.38
N LEU A 111 -2.67 4.76 -15.58
CA LEU A 111 -1.60 4.02 -14.91
C LEU A 111 -0.21 4.53 -15.33
N ASP A 112 0.00 4.80 -16.63
CA ASP A 112 1.26 5.37 -17.11
C ASP A 112 1.50 6.77 -16.52
N LYS A 113 0.47 7.61 -16.45
CA LYS A 113 0.55 8.91 -15.77
C LYS A 113 0.81 8.80 -14.26
N MET A 114 0.27 7.77 -13.61
CA MET A 114 0.53 7.48 -12.19
C MET A 114 2.00 7.11 -11.98
N LEU A 115 2.55 6.25 -12.82
CA LEU A 115 3.98 5.91 -12.82
C LEU A 115 4.86 7.14 -13.05
N GLU A 116 4.47 8.00 -14.00
CA GLU A 116 5.17 9.28 -14.27
C GLU A 116 5.14 10.21 -13.04
N ARG A 117 3.98 10.38 -12.39
CA ARG A 117 3.88 11.22 -11.18
C ARG A 117 4.75 10.71 -10.04
N LEU A 118 4.80 9.40 -9.86
CA LEU A 118 5.64 8.74 -8.85
C LEU A 118 7.12 8.64 -9.25
N GLY A 119 7.44 8.81 -10.55
CA GLY A 119 8.79 8.62 -11.07
C GLY A 119 9.27 7.16 -10.95
N LEU A 120 8.37 6.20 -11.17
CA LEU A 120 8.61 4.77 -11.02
C LEU A 120 8.37 4.01 -12.34
N GLU A 121 9.06 2.89 -12.50
CA GLU A 121 8.90 1.99 -13.65
C GLU A 121 7.75 0.97 -13.43
N TYR A 122 7.47 0.63 -12.17
CA TYR A 122 6.40 -0.27 -11.78
C TYR A 122 5.81 0.11 -10.42
N LEU A 123 4.61 -0.37 -10.14
CA LEU A 123 3.96 -0.32 -8.82
C LEU A 123 3.88 -1.71 -8.19
N ASP A 124 3.95 -1.76 -6.88
CA ASP A 124 3.79 -3.02 -6.16
C ASP A 124 2.31 -3.41 -6.04
N LEU A 125 1.42 -2.43 -5.87
CA LEU A 125 -0.02 -2.66 -5.77
C LEU A 125 -0.79 -1.46 -6.32
N VAL A 126 -1.79 -1.73 -7.14
CA VAL A 126 -2.76 -0.73 -7.59
C VAL A 126 -4.16 -1.17 -7.23
N TYR A 127 -4.91 -0.26 -6.61
CA TYR A 127 -6.32 -0.45 -6.31
C TYR A 127 -7.25 0.28 -7.30
N LEU A 128 -8.40 -0.33 -7.59
CA LEU A 128 -9.60 0.46 -7.89
C LEU A 128 -10.08 1.06 -6.57
N HIS A 129 -10.12 2.40 -6.48
CA HIS A 129 -10.30 3.12 -5.21
C HIS A 129 -11.70 2.99 -4.63
N GLN A 130 -12.73 2.97 -5.50
CA GLN A 130 -14.14 2.89 -5.10
C GLN A 130 -14.97 2.15 -6.15
N PRO A 131 -16.12 1.52 -5.76
CA PRO A 131 -16.99 0.76 -6.66
C PRO A 131 -17.91 1.68 -7.49
N LEU A 132 -17.34 2.58 -8.25
CA LEU A 132 -18.07 3.57 -9.05
C LEU A 132 -17.63 3.52 -10.52
N ARG A 133 -18.49 3.97 -11.42
CA ARG A 133 -18.19 4.05 -12.86
C ARG A 133 -17.92 2.68 -13.48
N ASP A 134 -17.06 2.64 -14.50
CA ASP A 134 -16.69 1.40 -15.22
C ASP A 134 -15.55 0.64 -14.50
N TYR A 135 -15.78 0.25 -13.23
CA TYR A 135 -14.80 -0.50 -12.46
C TYR A 135 -14.51 -1.89 -13.07
N ASN A 136 -15.45 -2.49 -13.81
CA ASN A 136 -15.23 -3.77 -14.47
C ASN A 136 -14.23 -3.62 -15.66
N GLY A 137 -14.36 -2.56 -16.46
CA GLY A 137 -13.36 -2.24 -17.50
C GLY A 137 -12.02 -1.86 -16.88
N GLY A 138 -12.04 -1.10 -15.77
CA GLY A 138 -10.84 -0.80 -15.00
C GLY A 138 -10.13 -2.06 -14.48
N TRP A 139 -10.89 -3.05 -13.99
CA TRP A 139 -10.33 -4.32 -13.51
C TRP A 139 -9.64 -5.11 -14.62
N LYS A 140 -10.29 -5.27 -15.78
CA LYS A 140 -9.69 -5.95 -16.94
C LYS A 140 -8.38 -5.28 -17.38
N ALA A 141 -8.35 -3.95 -17.36
CA ALA A 141 -7.13 -3.22 -17.69
C ALA A 141 -6.02 -3.42 -16.65
N LEU A 142 -6.36 -3.52 -15.35
CA LEU A 142 -5.40 -3.87 -14.31
C LEU A 142 -4.90 -5.32 -14.44
N GLU A 143 -5.74 -6.27 -14.83
CA GLU A 143 -5.31 -7.64 -15.14
C GLU A 143 -4.26 -7.66 -16.26
N ALA A 144 -4.47 -6.87 -17.33
CA ALA A 144 -3.50 -6.72 -18.41
C ALA A 144 -2.21 -6.04 -17.95
N ALA A 145 -2.30 -5.04 -17.08
CA ALA A 145 -1.13 -4.37 -16.50
C ALA A 145 -0.30 -5.30 -15.59
N LEU A 146 -0.97 -6.20 -14.87
CA LEU A 146 -0.32 -7.24 -14.08
C LEU A 146 0.43 -8.23 -14.97
N GLU A 147 -0.20 -8.70 -16.04
CA GLU A 147 0.41 -9.60 -17.04
C GLU A 147 1.62 -8.94 -17.73
N ALA A 148 1.54 -7.63 -18.01
CA ALA A 148 2.63 -6.84 -18.58
C ALA A 148 3.76 -6.49 -17.58
N GLY A 149 3.62 -6.81 -16.29
CA GLY A 149 4.60 -6.51 -15.26
C GLY A 149 4.66 -5.03 -14.83
N LYS A 150 3.71 -4.19 -15.27
CA LYS A 150 3.61 -2.78 -14.81
C LYS A 150 3.19 -2.68 -13.33
N VAL A 151 2.48 -3.68 -12.84
CA VAL A 151 2.07 -3.81 -11.44
C VAL A 151 2.37 -5.23 -10.94
N ARG A 152 2.68 -5.39 -9.65
CA ARG A 152 2.99 -6.69 -9.05
C ARG A 152 1.77 -7.34 -8.37
N ALA A 153 0.80 -6.53 -8.00
CA ALA A 153 -0.48 -6.96 -7.43
C ALA A 153 -1.57 -5.95 -7.78
N ILE A 154 -2.81 -6.42 -7.82
CA ILE A 154 -3.99 -5.59 -8.04
C ILE A 154 -5.05 -5.85 -6.97
N GLY A 155 -5.82 -4.84 -6.62
CA GLY A 155 -6.79 -4.94 -5.54
C GLY A 155 -7.98 -4.01 -5.73
N ILE A 156 -8.92 -4.11 -4.78
CA ILE A 156 -10.12 -3.27 -4.71
C ILE A 156 -10.19 -2.59 -3.34
N SER A 157 -10.78 -1.41 -3.28
CA SER A 157 -10.93 -0.62 -2.06
C SER A 157 -12.37 -0.13 -1.93
N ASP A 158 -12.91 -0.12 -0.70
CA ASP A 158 -14.25 0.36 -0.38
C ASP A 158 -15.39 -0.40 -1.10
N PHE A 159 -15.20 -1.67 -1.45
CA PHE A 159 -16.22 -2.54 -2.03
C PHE A 159 -17.02 -3.32 -0.97
N ASP A 160 -16.90 -2.95 0.29
CA ASP A 160 -17.47 -3.64 1.44
C ASP A 160 -18.90 -3.20 1.79
N PHE A 161 -19.43 -2.16 1.12
CA PHE A 161 -20.78 -1.65 1.37
C PHE A 161 -21.88 -2.59 0.85
N ASN A 162 -21.58 -3.46 -0.12
CA ASN A 162 -22.57 -4.32 -0.76
C ASN A 162 -21.89 -5.58 -1.32
N ASP A 163 -22.38 -6.75 -0.92
CA ASP A 163 -21.89 -8.04 -1.41
C ASP A 163 -22.00 -8.16 -2.93
N GLU A 164 -23.07 -7.65 -3.54
CA GLU A 164 -23.27 -7.70 -4.99
C GLU A 164 -22.17 -6.93 -5.74
N LEU A 165 -21.74 -5.77 -5.20
CA LEU A 165 -20.65 -4.99 -5.78
C LEU A 165 -19.31 -5.74 -5.67
N PHE A 166 -19.04 -6.35 -4.51
CA PHE A 166 -17.85 -7.16 -4.32
C PHE A 166 -17.84 -8.36 -5.28
N GLU A 167 -18.93 -9.10 -5.34
CA GLU A 167 -19.08 -10.27 -6.21
C GLU A 167 -19.03 -9.90 -7.68
N SER A 168 -19.51 -8.72 -8.07
CA SER A 168 -19.49 -8.24 -9.47
C SER A 168 -18.09 -8.12 -10.06
N ILE A 169 -17.07 -7.93 -9.23
CA ILE A 169 -15.66 -8.00 -9.65
C ILE A 169 -15.10 -9.41 -9.39
N VAL A 170 -15.26 -9.91 -8.16
CA VAL A 170 -14.55 -11.11 -7.72
C VAL A 170 -15.00 -12.35 -8.50
N VAL A 171 -16.30 -12.47 -8.81
CA VAL A 171 -16.81 -13.66 -9.50
C VAL A 171 -16.30 -13.75 -10.95
N PRO A 172 -16.45 -12.72 -11.82
CA PRO A 172 -16.04 -12.80 -13.21
C PRO A 172 -14.52 -12.60 -13.43
N ALA A 173 -13.78 -12.09 -12.44
CA ALA A 173 -12.37 -11.79 -12.57
C ALA A 173 -11.55 -13.02 -13.00
N LYS A 174 -10.74 -12.87 -14.05
CA LYS A 174 -9.73 -13.85 -14.46
C LYS A 174 -8.64 -13.96 -13.40
N VAL A 175 -8.19 -12.83 -12.88
CA VAL A 175 -7.27 -12.74 -11.75
C VAL A 175 -8.05 -12.23 -10.53
N LYS A 176 -8.11 -13.02 -9.47
CA LYS A 176 -8.77 -12.58 -8.23
C LYS A 176 -7.97 -11.46 -7.57
N PRO A 177 -8.63 -10.49 -6.90
CA PRO A 177 -7.93 -9.47 -6.15
C PRO A 177 -6.91 -10.09 -5.19
N GLN A 178 -5.69 -9.54 -5.17
CA GLN A 178 -4.66 -9.95 -4.22
C GLN A 178 -4.87 -9.27 -2.86
N MET A 179 -5.49 -8.10 -2.88
CA MET A 179 -5.78 -7.33 -1.67
C MET A 179 -7.14 -6.66 -1.75
N PHE A 180 -7.74 -6.51 -0.59
CA PHE A 180 -8.94 -5.72 -0.37
C PHE A 180 -8.66 -4.72 0.75
N GLN A 181 -8.82 -3.43 0.46
CA GLN A 181 -8.61 -2.36 1.43
C GLN A 181 -9.94 -1.79 1.91
N ILE A 182 -10.10 -1.74 3.23
CA ILE A 182 -11.26 -1.14 3.90
C ILE A 182 -10.80 -0.22 5.02
N GLU A 183 -11.64 0.72 5.41
CA GLU A 183 -11.45 1.49 6.63
C GLU A 183 -11.70 0.60 7.85
N CYS A 184 -10.73 0.56 8.78
CA CYS A 184 -10.84 -0.23 10.02
C CYS A 184 -10.11 0.46 11.17
N HIS A 185 -10.86 1.00 12.13
CA HIS A 185 -10.34 1.64 13.33
C HIS A 185 -11.42 1.61 14.44
N PRO A 186 -11.15 2.07 15.70
CA PRO A 186 -12.11 1.98 16.80
C PRO A 186 -13.47 2.65 16.55
N TYR A 187 -13.57 3.60 15.63
CA TYR A 187 -14.82 4.29 15.25
C TYR A 187 -15.44 3.78 13.95
N ALA A 188 -14.70 2.98 13.16
CA ALA A 188 -15.15 2.29 11.96
C ALA A 188 -14.73 0.82 12.08
N HIS A 189 -15.59 -0.01 12.64
CA HIS A 189 -15.32 -1.44 12.83
C HIS A 189 -16.37 -2.29 12.11
N SER A 190 -16.01 -3.51 11.80
CA SER A 190 -16.76 -4.48 10.99
C SER A 190 -18.16 -4.86 11.51
N GLY A 191 -18.68 -4.20 12.53
CA GLY A 191 -20.07 -4.36 12.95
C GLY A 191 -21.07 -3.81 11.93
N GLU A 192 -20.63 -2.86 11.12
CA GLU A 192 -21.39 -2.27 10.01
C GLU A 192 -20.85 -2.71 8.64
N HIS A 193 -19.58 -3.13 8.57
CA HIS A 193 -18.92 -3.70 7.41
C HIS A 193 -18.90 -5.22 7.57
N ARG A 194 -19.52 -5.93 6.65
CA ARG A 194 -19.65 -7.39 6.75
C ARG A 194 -18.29 -8.07 6.82
N SER A 195 -18.15 -8.97 7.77
CA SER A 195 -16.99 -9.85 7.82
C SER A 195 -16.97 -10.75 6.58
N PHE A 196 -16.01 -10.52 5.68
CA PHE A 196 -15.76 -11.46 4.60
C PHE A 196 -15.32 -12.78 5.21
N ARG A 197 -16.12 -13.81 5.03
CA ARG A 197 -15.70 -15.18 5.27
C ARG A 197 -14.89 -15.60 4.04
N LEU A 198 -13.58 -15.67 4.22
CA LEU A 198 -12.68 -16.32 3.25
C LEU A 198 -12.96 -17.81 3.19
#